data_e8698028628afbf42d647985bfc59b98
#
_entry.id   e8698028628afbf42d647985bfc59b98
#
_cell.length_a   1.000
_cell.length_b   1.000
_cell.length_c   1.000
_cell.angle_alpha   90.00
_cell.angle_beta   90.00
_cell.angle_gamma   90.00
#
_symmetry.space_group_name_H-M   'P 1'
#
loop_
_entity.id
_entity.type
_entity.pdbx_description
1 polymer ?
#
loop_
_entity_poly.entity_id
_entity_poly.type
_entity_poly.pdbx_seq_one_letter_code
_entity_poly.pdbx_strand_id
1 'polypeptide(L)'
;MKLLILLLSFGMATEWGTSLSVRTPNDVEKKLDYEFSIKFEDTNEKIRYLLKRDWERELGEKYIDDVAKFSHQVLDNFYYGIDYVNKESKDIYYTTYNIGISEDGWKFGLSIKGEVKLANFGYDKKLKQDDLEYNVGLSFKSDLGENNIINLKSEIKKWLSEKINVFALYKHEYYNKQEDFQFKVGLGVKL
;
A
#
# COMPACT_ATOMS: atom_id res chain seq x y z
N MET A 1 -14.09 19.82 -5.26
CA MET A 1 -12.92 19.17 -5.86
C MET A 1 -12.73 17.71 -5.44
N LYS A 2 -12.75 17.37 -4.13
CA LYS A 2 -12.59 15.98 -3.64
C LYS A 2 -13.61 14.98 -4.23
N LEU A 3 -14.88 15.36 -4.37
CA LEU A 3 -15.94 14.51 -4.92
C LEU A 3 -15.78 14.26 -6.42
N LEU A 4 -15.31 15.24 -7.18
CA LEU A 4 -15.07 15.13 -8.62
C LEU A 4 -13.90 14.17 -8.94
N ILE A 5 -12.84 14.23 -8.15
CA ILE A 5 -11.71 13.28 -8.25
C ILE A 5 -12.18 11.86 -7.95
N LEU A 6 -13.04 11.70 -6.93
CA LEU A 6 -13.62 10.40 -6.60
C LEU A 6 -14.47 9.86 -7.75
N LEU A 7 -15.35 10.68 -8.34
CA LEU A 7 -16.23 10.29 -9.46
C LEU A 7 -15.44 9.95 -10.73
N LEU A 8 -14.43 10.72 -11.07
CA LEU A 8 -13.54 10.41 -12.20
C LEU A 8 -12.75 9.10 -11.98
N SER A 9 -12.34 8.84 -10.74
CA SER A 9 -11.66 7.60 -10.37
C SER A 9 -12.56 6.37 -10.50
N PHE A 10 -13.86 6.52 -10.27
CA PHE A 10 -14.84 5.42 -10.43
C PHE A 10 -14.97 4.94 -11.88
N GLY A 11 -14.93 5.85 -12.85
CA GLY A 11 -15.06 5.50 -14.27
C GLY A 11 -13.81 4.83 -14.87
N MET A 12 -12.66 4.99 -14.22
CA MET A 12 -11.37 4.49 -14.71
C MET A 12 -10.78 3.39 -13.83
N ALA A 13 -11.44 3.02 -12.74
CA ALA A 13 -10.94 2.02 -11.80
C ALA A 13 -10.88 0.64 -12.45
N THR A 14 -9.75 -0.05 -12.28
CA THR A 14 -9.58 -1.44 -12.71
C THR A 14 -9.86 -2.44 -11.61
N GLU A 15 -9.79 -2.01 -10.35
CA GLU A 15 -10.06 -2.86 -9.19
C GLU A 15 -10.57 -2.02 -8.02
N TRP A 16 -11.57 -2.55 -7.33
CA TRP A 16 -12.07 -2.02 -6.06
C TRP A 16 -11.75 -3.01 -4.97
N GLY A 17 -11.38 -2.50 -3.81
CA GLY A 17 -11.12 -3.34 -2.66
C GLY A 17 -11.77 -2.80 -1.40
N THR A 18 -12.26 -3.71 -0.58
CA THR A 18 -12.65 -3.44 0.79
C THR A 18 -12.04 -4.48 1.70
N SER A 19 -11.60 -4.09 2.86
CA SER A 19 -10.97 -5.01 3.79
C SER A 19 -11.21 -4.61 5.24
N LEU A 20 -11.20 -5.63 6.09
CA LEU A 20 -11.15 -5.51 7.53
C LEU A 20 -9.76 -5.93 7.98
N SER A 21 -9.10 -5.14 8.80
CA SER A 21 -7.81 -5.50 9.35
C SER A 21 -7.78 -5.42 10.86
N VAL A 22 -6.99 -6.32 11.44
CA VAL A 22 -6.63 -6.28 12.85
C VAL A 22 -5.16 -5.94 12.92
N ARG A 23 -4.83 -4.87 13.60
CA ARG A 23 -3.47 -4.47 13.95
C ARG A 23 -3.18 -4.83 15.39
N THR A 24 -2.02 -5.40 15.63
CA THR A 24 -1.48 -5.60 16.97
C THR A 24 -0.14 -4.85 17.06
N PRO A 25 -0.16 -3.54 17.35
CA PRO A 25 1.06 -2.84 17.72
C PRO A 25 1.59 -3.41 19.05
N ASN A 26 2.86 -3.24 19.32
CA ASN A 26 3.52 -3.71 20.56
C ASN A 26 2.89 -3.16 21.84
N ASP A 27 2.10 -2.12 21.75
CA ASP A 27 1.35 -1.54 22.88
C ASP A 27 -0.09 -2.06 22.90
N VAL A 28 -0.24 -3.25 23.45
CA VAL A 28 -1.39 -3.85 24.18
C VAL A 28 -2.80 -3.75 23.57
N GLU A 29 -3.16 -2.82 22.71
CA GLU A 29 -4.52 -2.70 22.19
C GLU A 29 -4.65 -3.15 20.73
N LYS A 30 -5.50 -4.15 20.51
CA LYS A 30 -5.88 -4.59 19.17
C LYS A 30 -6.71 -3.49 18.51
N LYS A 31 -6.24 -2.95 17.42
CA LYS A 31 -6.98 -1.97 16.60
C LYS A 31 -7.72 -2.68 15.47
N LEU A 32 -8.99 -2.34 15.31
CA LEU A 32 -9.80 -2.83 14.21
C LEU A 32 -9.96 -1.69 13.20
N ASP A 33 -9.42 -1.89 12.01
CA ASP A 33 -9.47 -0.91 10.92
C ASP A 33 -10.35 -1.43 9.80
N TYR A 34 -11.13 -0.55 9.21
CA TYR A 34 -11.87 -0.79 7.98
C TYR A 34 -11.24 0.01 6.86
N GLU A 35 -10.98 -0.62 5.72
CA GLU A 35 -10.34 0.01 4.56
C GLU A 35 -11.22 -0.10 3.33
N PHE A 36 -11.29 0.97 2.58
CA PHE A 36 -11.78 0.99 1.21
C PHE A 36 -10.68 1.49 0.27
N SER A 37 -10.48 0.81 -0.86
CA SER A 37 -9.49 1.19 -1.83
C SER A 37 -10.03 1.13 -3.26
N ILE A 38 -9.54 2.04 -4.09
CA ILE A 38 -9.76 2.06 -5.53
C ILE A 38 -8.40 2.05 -6.20
N LYS A 39 -8.19 1.11 -7.09
CA LYS A 39 -6.97 0.97 -7.88
C LYS A 39 -7.29 1.19 -9.34
N PHE A 40 -6.46 1.95 -10.00
CA PHE A 40 -6.37 2.06 -11.43
C PHE A 40 -4.98 1.61 -11.88
N GLU A 41 -4.93 0.78 -12.92
CA GLU A 41 -3.68 0.35 -13.53
C GLU A 41 -3.86 0.29 -15.04
N ASP A 42 -3.14 1.16 -15.75
CA ASP A 42 -2.99 1.09 -17.20
C ASP A 42 -1.69 0.38 -17.52
N THR A 43 -1.82 -0.82 -18.11
CA THR A 43 -0.67 -1.65 -18.44
C THR A 43 0.07 -1.16 -19.70
N ASN A 44 -0.59 -0.45 -20.59
CA ASN A 44 0.03 0.08 -21.80
C ASN A 44 0.89 1.30 -21.48
N GLU A 45 0.32 2.24 -20.74
CA GLU A 45 1.03 3.45 -20.29
C GLU A 45 1.85 3.21 -19.01
N LYS A 46 1.78 1.99 -18.44
CA LYS A 46 2.51 1.63 -17.21
C LYS A 46 2.24 2.59 -16.05
N ILE A 47 1.03 3.11 -15.98
CA ILE A 47 0.57 4.04 -14.94
C ILE A 47 -0.22 3.26 -13.90
N ARG A 48 0.04 3.55 -12.63
CA ARG A 48 -0.71 3.03 -11.47
C ARG A 48 -1.17 4.16 -10.60
N TYR A 49 -2.40 4.06 -10.17
CA TYR A 49 -3.01 4.98 -9.24
C TYR A 49 -3.76 4.21 -8.16
N LEU A 50 -3.58 4.58 -6.91
CA LEU A 50 -4.25 3.99 -5.76
C LEU A 50 -4.83 5.10 -4.88
N LEU A 51 -6.11 5.03 -4.62
CA LEU A 51 -6.78 5.78 -3.56
C LEU A 51 -7.18 4.82 -2.46
N LYS A 52 -6.93 5.18 -1.23
CA LYS A 52 -7.20 4.38 -0.07
C LYS A 52 -7.74 5.27 1.03
N ARG A 53 -8.78 4.83 1.70
CA ARG A 53 -9.30 5.43 2.92
C ARG A 53 -9.42 4.37 3.99
N ASP A 54 -8.81 4.60 5.13
CA ASP A 54 -8.91 3.80 6.34
C ASP A 54 -9.79 4.51 7.35
N TRP A 55 -10.65 3.78 8.02
CA TRP A 55 -11.39 4.21 9.19
C TRP A 55 -10.83 3.45 10.40
N GLU A 56 -10.11 4.16 11.23
CA GLU A 56 -9.57 3.63 12.47
C GLU A 56 -10.49 3.99 13.64
N ARG A 57 -10.61 3.09 14.60
CA ARG A 57 -11.29 3.36 15.87
C ARG A 57 -10.31 3.14 17.02
N GLU A 58 -9.93 4.20 17.68
CA GLU A 58 -9.02 4.19 18.82
C GLU A 58 -9.67 4.87 20.02
N LEU A 59 -9.69 4.19 21.19
CA LEU A 59 -10.23 4.72 22.45
C LEU A 59 -11.64 5.35 22.35
N GLY A 60 -12.47 4.85 21.44
CA GLY A 60 -13.81 5.39 21.20
C GLY A 60 -13.89 6.53 20.20
N GLU A 61 -12.79 7.10 19.79
CA GLU A 61 -12.71 8.11 18.74
C GLU A 61 -12.60 7.48 17.35
N LYS A 62 -13.08 8.18 16.35
CA LYS A 62 -13.03 7.74 14.95
C LYS A 62 -12.04 8.63 14.21
N TYR A 63 -11.11 8.02 13.52
CA TYR A 63 -10.14 8.69 12.68
C TYR A 63 -10.27 8.26 11.23
N ILE A 64 -9.92 9.15 10.32
CA ILE A 64 -9.93 8.89 8.89
C ILE A 64 -8.52 9.14 8.35
N ASP A 65 -7.89 8.07 7.85
CA ASP A 65 -6.61 8.16 7.19
C ASP A 65 -6.79 8.02 5.67
N ASP A 66 -6.27 8.96 4.91
CA ASP A 66 -6.31 8.98 3.45
C ASP A 66 -4.92 8.75 2.87
N VAL A 67 -4.84 7.89 1.88
CA VAL A 67 -3.63 7.65 1.09
C VAL A 67 -3.95 7.75 -0.39
N ALA A 68 -3.20 8.57 -1.11
CA ALA A 68 -3.21 8.61 -2.57
C ALA A 68 -1.80 8.30 -3.07
N LYS A 69 -1.68 7.33 -3.99
CA LYS A 69 -0.41 6.95 -4.60
C LYS A 69 -0.53 7.02 -6.10
N PHE A 70 0.47 7.60 -6.72
CA PHE A 70 0.64 7.61 -8.16
C PHE A 70 2.02 7.07 -8.50
N SER A 71 2.13 6.23 -9.51
CA SER A 71 3.40 5.81 -10.07
C SER A 71 3.30 5.63 -11.58
N HIS A 72 4.35 6.00 -12.27
CA HIS A 72 4.51 5.85 -13.71
C HIS A 72 5.87 5.21 -14.01
N GLN A 73 5.87 4.15 -14.80
CA GLN A 73 7.07 3.49 -15.28
C GLN A 73 7.37 4.01 -16.67
N VAL A 74 8.39 4.87 -16.79
CA VAL A 74 8.72 5.60 -18.02
C VAL A 74 9.53 4.73 -18.99
N LEU A 75 10.44 3.92 -18.45
CA LEU A 75 11.24 2.96 -19.19
C LEU A 75 10.95 1.56 -18.65
N ASP A 76 11.50 0.53 -19.25
CA ASP A 76 11.21 -0.87 -18.85
C ASP A 76 11.51 -1.12 -17.37
N ASN A 77 12.48 -0.43 -16.82
CA ASN A 77 12.90 -0.60 -15.44
C ASN A 77 12.86 0.66 -14.57
N PHE A 78 12.70 1.86 -15.16
CA PHE A 78 12.71 3.12 -14.42
C PHE A 78 11.29 3.60 -14.09
N TYR A 79 11.04 3.98 -12.84
CA TYR A 79 9.77 4.54 -12.39
C TYR A 79 9.96 5.83 -11.56
N TYR A 80 8.93 6.65 -11.56
CA TYR A 80 8.75 7.74 -10.59
C TYR A 80 7.35 7.69 -10.01
N GLY A 81 7.15 8.32 -8.86
CA GLY A 81 5.84 8.33 -8.22
C GLY A 81 5.72 9.40 -7.14
N ILE A 82 4.49 9.60 -6.72
CA ILE A 82 4.14 10.54 -5.64
C ILE A 82 3.16 9.80 -4.73
N ASP A 83 3.47 9.77 -3.44
CA ASP A 83 2.58 9.28 -2.39
C ASP A 83 2.14 10.47 -1.54
N TYR A 84 0.85 10.67 -1.42
CA TYR A 84 0.24 11.58 -0.47
C TYR A 84 -0.38 10.77 0.67
N VAL A 85 -0.08 11.15 1.90
CA VAL A 85 -0.61 10.51 3.10
C VAL A 85 -1.15 11.60 4.02
N ASN A 86 -2.40 11.44 4.45
CA ASN A 86 -3.02 12.23 5.51
C ASN A 86 -3.49 11.26 6.59
N LYS A 87 -2.91 11.35 7.78
CA LYS A 87 -3.28 10.55 8.95
C LYS A 87 -3.88 11.48 10.01
N GLU A 88 -5.20 11.54 10.02
CA GLU A 88 -5.94 12.37 10.98
C GLU A 88 -5.67 11.92 12.42
N SER A 89 -5.57 10.60 12.65
CA SER A 89 -5.27 10.01 13.95
C SER A 89 -3.96 10.47 14.60
N LYS A 90 -3.02 10.96 13.78
CA LYS A 90 -1.69 11.38 14.24
C LYS A 90 -1.36 12.85 13.92
N ASP A 91 -2.34 13.59 13.39
CA ASP A 91 -2.12 14.95 12.86
C ASP A 91 -0.91 15.02 11.91
N ILE A 92 -0.76 14.01 11.07
CA ILE A 92 0.35 13.86 10.16
C ILE A 92 -0.15 13.93 8.73
N TYR A 93 0.38 14.85 7.95
CA TYR A 93 0.24 14.88 6.50
C TYR A 93 1.60 15.03 5.84
N TYR A 94 1.82 14.32 4.75
CA TYR A 94 3.05 14.45 3.99
C TYR A 94 2.90 14.00 2.55
N THR A 95 3.80 14.50 1.71
CA THR A 95 3.99 14.04 0.34
C THR A 95 5.38 13.42 0.22
N THR A 96 5.46 12.26 -0.42
CA THR A 96 6.72 11.59 -0.72
C THR A 96 6.88 11.50 -2.23
N TYR A 97 8.02 11.94 -2.73
CA TYR A 97 8.42 11.77 -4.12
C TYR A 97 9.33 10.55 -4.22
N ASN A 98 9.03 9.66 -5.15
CA ASN A 98 9.72 8.39 -5.32
C ASN A 98 10.31 8.32 -6.73
N ILE A 99 11.56 7.88 -6.83
CA ILE A 99 12.21 7.52 -8.09
C ILE A 99 12.96 6.21 -7.90
N GLY A 100 13.05 5.40 -8.93
CA GLY A 100 13.81 4.16 -8.80
C GLY A 100 13.79 3.28 -10.04
N ILE A 101 14.39 2.12 -9.87
CA ILE A 101 14.47 1.04 -10.86
C ILE A 101 13.72 -0.18 -10.31
N SER A 102 13.03 -0.89 -11.20
CA SER A 102 12.32 -2.13 -10.86
C SER A 102 12.56 -3.15 -11.96
N GLU A 103 13.14 -4.31 -11.61
CA GLU A 103 13.47 -5.38 -12.54
C GLU A 103 13.31 -6.73 -11.84
N ASP A 104 12.60 -7.66 -12.46
CA ASP A 104 12.39 -9.04 -11.98
C ASP A 104 11.94 -9.15 -10.51
N GLY A 105 11.10 -8.23 -10.08
CA GLY A 105 10.62 -8.16 -8.69
C GLY A 105 11.52 -7.36 -7.75
N TRP A 106 12.74 -7.06 -8.12
CA TRP A 106 13.63 -6.19 -7.37
C TRP A 106 13.29 -4.72 -7.57
N LYS A 107 13.40 -3.94 -6.52
CA LYS A 107 13.15 -2.49 -6.53
C LYS A 107 14.25 -1.78 -5.78
N PHE A 108 14.84 -0.80 -6.43
CA PHE A 108 15.82 0.10 -5.84
C PHE A 108 15.33 1.52 -6.07
N GLY A 109 15.37 2.36 -5.07
CA GLY A 109 14.90 3.71 -5.25
C GLY A 109 15.29 4.67 -4.15
N LEU A 110 14.98 5.92 -4.40
CA LEU A 110 15.09 7.01 -3.47
C LEU A 110 13.71 7.62 -3.26
N SER A 111 13.41 7.95 -2.01
CA SER A 111 12.21 8.68 -1.64
C SER A 111 12.60 9.96 -0.91
N ILE A 112 11.92 11.05 -1.22
CA ILE A 112 12.10 12.33 -0.56
C ILE A 112 10.77 12.68 0.13
N LYS A 113 10.82 12.86 1.45
CA LYS A 113 9.69 13.25 2.29
C LYS A 113 10.12 14.49 3.11
N GLY A 114 9.71 15.69 2.67
CA GLY A 114 10.23 16.92 3.26
C GLY A 114 11.75 16.99 3.11
N GLU A 115 12.47 17.15 4.23
CA GLU A 115 13.93 17.15 4.27
C GLU A 115 14.56 15.75 4.35
N VAL A 116 13.76 14.73 4.65
CA VAL A 116 14.23 13.34 4.83
C VAL A 116 14.39 12.65 3.49
N LYS A 117 15.56 12.08 3.26
CA LYS A 117 15.90 11.28 2.08
C LYS A 117 15.99 9.82 2.51
N LEU A 118 15.24 8.95 1.86
CA LEU A 118 15.19 7.53 2.17
C LEU A 118 15.72 6.72 0.98
N ALA A 119 16.69 5.88 1.23
CA ALA A 119 17.07 4.82 0.30
C ALA A 119 16.10 3.63 0.48
N ASN A 120 15.58 3.12 -0.61
CA ASN A 120 14.63 2.01 -0.63
C ASN A 120 15.23 0.84 -1.39
N PHE A 121 15.10 -0.33 -0.80
CA PHE A 121 15.40 -1.60 -1.45
C PHE A 121 14.21 -2.54 -1.21
N GLY A 122 13.79 -3.28 -2.21
CA GLY A 122 12.69 -4.21 -2.06
C GLY A 122 12.74 -5.36 -3.05
N TYR A 123 12.04 -6.43 -2.71
CA TYR A 123 11.79 -7.56 -3.57
C TYR A 123 10.34 -7.98 -3.43
N ASP A 124 9.62 -8.06 -4.54
CA ASP A 124 8.25 -8.58 -4.60
C ASP A 124 8.21 -9.75 -5.59
N LYS A 125 7.66 -10.88 -5.16
CA LYS A 125 7.43 -12.02 -6.03
C LYS A 125 5.96 -12.38 -6.04
N LYS A 126 5.38 -12.44 -7.23
CA LYS A 126 4.02 -12.88 -7.46
C LYS A 126 4.05 -14.25 -8.14
N LEU A 127 3.37 -15.21 -7.54
CA LEU A 127 3.14 -16.54 -8.09
C LEU A 127 1.65 -16.69 -8.33
N LYS A 128 1.29 -17.27 -9.46
CA LYS A 128 -0.10 -17.58 -9.81
C LYS A 128 -0.20 -19.05 -10.16
N GLN A 129 -1.15 -19.71 -9.54
CA GLN A 129 -1.51 -21.09 -9.83
C GLN A 129 -3.03 -21.19 -9.83
N ASP A 130 -3.59 -21.46 -11.01
CA ASP A 130 -5.04 -21.52 -11.24
C ASP A 130 -5.77 -20.26 -10.75
N ASP A 131 -6.66 -20.39 -9.80
CA ASP A 131 -7.42 -19.32 -9.15
C ASP A 131 -6.73 -18.69 -7.93
N LEU A 132 -5.53 -19.17 -7.59
CA LEU A 132 -4.75 -18.69 -6.46
C LEU A 132 -3.58 -17.80 -6.92
N GLU A 133 -3.43 -16.67 -6.24
CA GLU A 133 -2.27 -15.80 -6.40
C GLU A 133 -1.59 -15.62 -5.03
N TYR A 134 -0.29 -15.80 -5.02
CA TYR A 134 0.58 -15.57 -3.86
C TYR A 134 1.49 -14.40 -4.16
N ASN A 135 1.56 -13.45 -3.24
CA ASN A 135 2.46 -12.33 -3.35
C ASN A 135 3.29 -12.22 -2.06
N VAL A 136 4.59 -12.31 -2.17
CA VAL A 136 5.53 -12.13 -1.06
C VAL A 136 6.42 -10.96 -1.38
N GLY A 137 6.51 -10.00 -0.44
CA GLY A 137 7.33 -8.83 -0.57
C GLY A 137 8.18 -8.60 0.67
N LEU A 138 9.41 -8.21 0.43
CA LEU A 138 10.34 -7.72 1.43
C LEU A 138 10.79 -6.32 1.01
N SER A 139 10.76 -5.36 1.92
CA SER A 139 11.31 -4.05 1.65
C SER A 139 12.10 -3.52 2.85
N PHE A 140 13.16 -2.83 2.52
CA PHE A 140 14.01 -2.11 3.45
C PHE A 140 14.03 -0.64 3.05
N LYS A 141 13.87 0.26 4.02
CA LYS A 141 14.01 1.71 3.85
C LYS A 141 14.93 2.24 4.91
N SER A 142 15.82 3.13 4.52
CA SER A 142 16.78 3.75 5.44
C SER A 142 16.96 5.22 5.09
N ASP A 143 17.05 6.07 6.10
CA ASP A 143 17.48 7.48 5.95
C ASP A 143 19.00 7.63 5.92
N LEU A 144 19.72 6.49 5.78
CA LEU A 144 21.18 6.43 5.85
C LEU A 144 21.74 6.85 7.21
N GLY A 145 20.90 6.84 8.23
CA GLY A 145 21.23 7.11 9.63
C GLY A 145 20.66 6.03 10.55
N GLU A 146 19.96 6.48 11.59
CA GLU A 146 19.45 5.57 12.63
C GLU A 146 18.07 4.98 12.30
N ASN A 147 17.34 5.56 11.34
CA ASN A 147 15.97 5.14 11.04
C ASN A 147 15.94 4.11 9.92
N ASN A 148 15.72 2.87 10.32
CA ASN A 148 15.60 1.75 9.40
C ASN A 148 14.22 1.10 9.54
N ILE A 149 13.56 0.85 8.41
CA ILE A 149 12.26 0.20 8.35
C ILE A 149 12.40 -1.07 7.51
N ILE A 150 12.06 -2.20 8.10
CA ILE A 150 11.96 -3.47 7.38
C ILE A 150 10.49 -3.85 7.32
N ASN A 151 9.99 -4.15 6.13
CA ASN A 151 8.64 -4.66 5.95
C ASN A 151 8.67 -6.01 5.27
N LEU A 152 7.99 -6.96 5.87
CA LEU A 152 7.64 -8.23 5.27
C LEU A 152 6.15 -8.23 4.97
N LYS A 153 5.77 -8.60 3.74
CA LYS A 153 4.39 -8.74 3.29
C LYS A 153 4.18 -10.13 2.72
N SER A 154 3.08 -10.76 3.08
CA SER A 154 2.61 -11.99 2.46
C SER A 154 1.12 -11.87 2.19
N GLU A 155 0.71 -12.11 0.96
CA GLU A 155 -0.68 -12.00 0.52
C GLU A 155 -1.07 -13.26 -0.24
N ILE A 156 -2.23 -13.79 0.09
CA ILE A 156 -2.90 -14.85 -0.65
C ILE A 156 -4.20 -14.27 -1.17
N LYS A 157 -4.45 -14.42 -2.48
CA LYS A 157 -5.67 -14.00 -3.14
C LYS A 157 -6.27 -15.20 -3.87
N LYS A 158 -7.54 -15.49 -3.61
CA LYS A 158 -8.31 -16.52 -4.31
C LYS A 158 -9.38 -15.85 -5.17
N TRP A 159 -9.38 -16.15 -6.45
CA TRP A 159 -10.40 -15.72 -7.39
C TRP A 159 -11.61 -16.65 -7.31
N LEU A 160 -12.77 -16.10 -6.96
CA LEU A 160 -14.06 -16.82 -6.92
C LEU A 160 -14.73 -16.79 -8.29
N SER A 161 -14.39 -15.81 -9.11
CA SER A 161 -14.78 -15.64 -10.50
C SER A 161 -13.74 -14.79 -11.22
N GLU A 162 -13.91 -14.55 -12.52
CA GLU A 162 -13.04 -13.65 -13.29
C GLU A 162 -12.96 -12.24 -12.73
N LYS A 163 -13.99 -11.82 -11.96
CA LYS A 163 -14.12 -10.46 -11.43
C LYS A 163 -14.02 -10.35 -9.92
N ILE A 164 -14.28 -11.40 -9.18
CA ILE A 164 -14.39 -11.33 -7.71
C ILE A 164 -13.29 -12.17 -7.08
N ASN A 165 -12.58 -11.58 -6.14
CA ASN A 165 -11.58 -12.28 -5.34
C ASN A 165 -11.76 -12.02 -3.84
N VAL A 166 -11.29 -12.94 -3.04
CA VAL A 166 -11.07 -12.78 -1.61
C VAL A 166 -9.57 -12.84 -1.35
N PHE A 167 -9.10 -12.07 -0.37
CA PHE A 167 -7.68 -12.08 -0.04
C PHE A 167 -7.44 -12.07 1.46
N ALA A 168 -6.30 -12.60 1.84
CA ALA A 168 -5.72 -12.46 3.16
C ALA A 168 -4.31 -11.89 3.03
N LEU A 169 -4.00 -10.90 3.84
CA LEU A 169 -2.72 -10.21 3.85
C LEU A 169 -2.17 -10.23 5.27
N TYR A 170 -0.93 -10.64 5.38
CA TYR A 170 -0.11 -10.45 6.57
C TYR A 170 0.98 -9.43 6.25
N LYS A 171 1.16 -8.45 7.14
CA LYS A 171 2.25 -7.48 7.08
C LYS A 171 2.93 -7.43 8.43
N HIS A 172 4.24 -7.49 8.41
CA HIS A 172 5.10 -7.26 9.57
C HIS A 172 6.04 -6.10 9.26
N GLU A 173 6.02 -5.09 10.09
CA GLU A 173 6.88 -3.93 10.00
C GLU A 173 7.75 -3.83 11.25
N TYR A 174 9.05 -3.75 11.04
CA TYR A 174 10.03 -3.53 12.07
C TYR A 174 10.64 -2.13 11.89
N TYR A 175 10.52 -1.29 12.90
CA TYR A 175 11.01 0.08 12.90
C TYR A 175 11.64 0.40 14.26
N ASN A 176 12.93 0.75 14.30
CA ASN A 176 13.65 1.22 15.49
C ASN A 176 13.36 0.38 16.75
N LYS A 177 13.49 -0.94 16.66
CA LYS A 177 13.21 -1.92 17.72
C LYS A 177 11.72 -2.04 18.12
N GLN A 178 10.82 -1.42 17.38
CA GLN A 178 9.39 -1.62 17.50
C GLN A 178 8.91 -2.53 16.38
N GLU A 179 7.93 -3.36 16.68
CA GLU A 179 7.32 -4.27 15.73
C GLU A 179 5.83 -3.95 15.61
N ASP A 180 5.32 -3.95 14.38
CA ASP A 180 3.91 -3.80 14.09
C ASP A 180 3.46 -4.96 13.19
N PHE A 181 2.40 -5.63 13.59
CA PHE A 181 1.80 -6.73 12.87
C PHE A 181 0.41 -6.35 12.40
N GLN A 182 0.14 -6.55 11.13
CA GLN A 182 -1.17 -6.35 10.55
C GLN A 182 -1.63 -7.62 9.86
N PHE A 183 -2.81 -8.09 10.23
CA PHE A 183 -3.53 -9.12 9.48
C PHE A 183 -4.78 -8.50 8.87
N LYS A 184 -4.97 -8.71 7.58
CA LYS A 184 -6.06 -8.14 6.80
C LYS A 184 -6.76 -9.21 5.99
N VAL A 185 -8.07 -9.21 5.98
CA VAL A 185 -8.91 -9.99 5.07
C VAL A 185 -9.81 -9.06 4.28
N GLY A 186 -10.07 -9.39 3.04
CA GLY A 186 -10.87 -8.48 2.22
C GLY A 186 -11.41 -9.12 0.96
N LEU A 187 -12.15 -8.31 0.25
CA LEU A 187 -12.82 -8.59 -1.01
C LEU A 187 -12.32 -7.60 -2.06
N GLY A 188 -11.99 -8.10 -3.25
CA GLY A 188 -11.67 -7.28 -4.41
C GLY A 188 -12.64 -7.57 -5.55
N VAL A 189 -13.01 -6.53 -6.27
CA VAL A 189 -13.82 -6.60 -7.48
C VAL A 189 -13.06 -5.97 -8.62
N LYS A 190 -12.82 -6.73 -9.67
CA LYS A 190 -12.24 -6.26 -10.93
C LYS A 190 -13.37 -5.75 -11.83
N LEU A 191 -13.18 -4.60 -12.41
CA LEU A 191 -14.15 -3.95 -13.30
C LEU A 191 -13.92 -4.32 -14.76
#